data_d83b6cb8341975e2d3607cd01a8a1e59
#
_entry.id   d83b6cb8341975e2d3607cd01a8a1e59
#
_cell.length_a   1.000
_cell.length_b   1.000
_cell.length_c   1.000
_cell.angle_alpha   90.00
_cell.angle_beta   90.00
_cell.angle_gamma   90.00
#
_symmetry.space_group_name_H-M   'P 1'
#
loop_
_entity.id
_entity.type
_entity.pdbx_description
1 polymer ?
#
loop_
_entity_poly.entity_id
_entity_poly.type
_entity_poly.pdbx_seq_one_letter_code
_entity_poly.pdbx_strand_id
1 'polypeptide(L)'
;MENFAVIDLGSNSCRMTITQIQPDGSYAVTHRLKEMVRLSENENVSGTPTLQPEAIERTLTALRSFKAVYDTLPNLNLTAVATAATRKASNQKKFLKQVKSELDLDLEVIPGTTEAYYDYLGVINTLPTTNCVMVDTGGGSCELVLIVNGQAKELISLPIGAVSLSEKFDLSDGIAANELFKAMTFVDKLFNSVWWLRNGLNLPLVCLGGSNRTLAKINRRKSDFLNFAAPPVYRLRLPSTHDPVADVAPSAPAGRALLSGMDTDWSQIFRGAMSPPST
;
A
#
# COMPACT_ATOMS: atom_id res chain seq x y z
N MET A 1 -0.38 -7.17 31.14
CA MET A 1 0.05 -6.26 30.08
C MET A 1 0.77 -7.10 29.05
N GLU A 2 0.31 -7.07 27.81
CA GLU A 2 0.85 -7.87 26.69
C GLU A 2 1.32 -6.94 25.58
N ASN A 3 2.39 -7.32 24.90
CA ASN A 3 2.86 -6.62 23.72
C ASN A 3 2.48 -7.43 22.48
N PHE A 4 1.94 -6.80 21.49
CA PHE A 4 1.58 -7.40 20.22
C PHE A 4 2.28 -6.67 19.09
N ALA A 5 3.17 -7.36 18.38
CA ALA A 5 3.89 -6.81 17.24
C ALA A 5 3.38 -7.43 15.94
N VAL A 6 3.12 -6.58 14.97
CA VAL A 6 2.79 -7.01 13.60
C VAL A 6 3.86 -6.49 12.67
N ILE A 7 4.47 -7.38 11.90
CA ILE A 7 5.36 -7.04 10.78
C ILE A 7 4.60 -7.29 9.49
N ASP A 8 4.52 -6.26 8.65
CA ASP A 8 3.93 -6.28 7.31
C ASP A 8 5.04 -6.06 6.27
N LEU A 9 5.38 -7.11 5.54
CA LEU A 9 6.34 -7.06 4.44
C LEU A 9 5.62 -6.91 3.10
N GLY A 10 5.46 -5.66 2.69
CA GLY A 10 4.90 -5.31 1.40
C GLY A 10 5.94 -5.30 0.26
N SER A 11 5.48 -5.04 -0.95
CA SER A 11 6.32 -4.97 -2.15
C SER A 11 7.31 -3.80 -2.14
N ASN A 12 6.99 -2.71 -1.46
CA ASN A 12 7.78 -1.49 -1.44
C ASN A 12 8.38 -1.17 -0.06
N SER A 13 7.65 -1.44 1.00
CA SER A 13 8.05 -1.12 2.37
C SER A 13 7.78 -2.29 3.31
N CYS A 14 8.66 -2.45 4.30
CA CYS A 14 8.45 -3.29 5.47
C CYS A 14 8.04 -2.40 6.64
N ARG A 15 7.03 -2.80 7.38
CA ARG A 15 6.50 -2.04 8.52
C ARG A 15 6.43 -2.93 9.75
N MET A 16 6.66 -2.34 10.91
CA MET A 16 6.34 -2.97 12.19
C MET A 16 5.54 -2.01 13.05
N THR A 17 4.44 -2.50 13.59
CA THR A 17 3.65 -1.79 14.60
C THR A 17 3.63 -2.61 15.86
N ILE A 18 3.96 -2.01 17.00
CA ILE A 18 3.87 -2.65 18.31
C ILE A 18 2.77 -1.96 19.10
N THR A 19 1.84 -2.75 19.58
CA THR A 19 0.70 -2.32 20.37
C THR A 19 0.79 -2.97 21.75
N GLN A 20 0.63 -2.17 22.78
CA GLN A 20 0.56 -2.63 24.16
C GLN A 20 -0.89 -2.73 24.58
N ILE A 21 -1.29 -3.89 25.07
CA ILE A 21 -2.66 -4.18 25.52
C ILE A 21 -2.65 -4.27 27.04
N GLN A 22 -3.54 -3.50 27.66
CA GLN A 22 -3.72 -3.48 29.12
C GLN A 22 -4.70 -4.57 29.57
N PRO A 23 -4.68 -4.97 30.86
CA PRO A 23 -5.62 -5.97 31.37
C PRO A 23 -7.10 -5.59 31.25
N ASP A 24 -7.41 -4.29 31.16
CA ASP A 24 -8.76 -3.76 30.95
C ASP A 24 -9.22 -3.76 29.47
N GLY A 25 -8.35 -4.27 28.58
CA GLY A 25 -8.61 -4.31 27.13
C GLY A 25 -8.28 -3.01 26.40
N SER A 26 -7.88 -1.96 27.09
CA SER A 26 -7.39 -0.74 26.44
C SER A 26 -6.04 -1.02 25.75
N TYR A 27 -5.76 -0.30 24.68
CA TYR A 27 -4.52 -0.49 23.94
C TYR A 27 -3.90 0.83 23.48
N ALA A 28 -2.59 0.81 23.32
CA ALA A 28 -1.84 1.93 22.80
C ALA A 28 -0.74 1.45 21.83
N VAL A 29 -0.58 2.14 20.73
CA VAL A 29 0.55 1.89 19.82
C VAL A 29 1.80 2.54 20.41
N THR A 30 2.79 1.73 20.73
CA THR A 30 4.04 2.18 21.36
C THR A 30 5.14 2.43 20.32
N HIS A 31 5.19 1.63 19.24
CA HIS A 31 6.20 1.77 18.20
C HIS A 31 5.57 1.66 16.81
N ARG A 32 6.06 2.48 15.89
CA ARG A 32 5.81 2.36 14.45
C ARG A 32 7.13 2.55 13.72
N LEU A 33 7.56 1.48 13.07
CA LEU A 33 8.77 1.46 12.26
C LEU A 33 8.39 1.21 10.80
N LYS A 34 9.12 1.82 9.89
CA LYS A 34 8.90 1.65 8.46
C LYS A 34 10.23 1.78 7.74
N GLU A 35 10.56 0.76 6.94
CA GLU A 35 11.73 0.74 6.09
C GLU A 35 11.35 0.56 4.62
N MET A 36 12.02 1.29 3.74
CA MET A 36 11.81 1.20 2.30
C MET A 36 12.69 0.10 1.72
N VAL A 37 12.14 -1.10 1.61
CA VAL A 37 12.90 -2.28 1.17
C VAL A 37 12.87 -2.49 -0.34
N ARG A 38 11.85 -1.94 -1.04
CA ARG A 38 11.63 -2.08 -2.49
C ARG A 38 11.79 -3.54 -2.95
N LEU A 39 11.11 -4.45 -2.26
CA LEU A 39 11.28 -5.90 -2.45
C LEU A 39 10.93 -6.36 -3.86
N SER A 40 9.99 -5.68 -4.53
CA SER A 40 9.60 -5.98 -5.91
C SER A 40 10.42 -5.23 -6.97
N GLU A 41 11.46 -4.49 -6.58
CA GLU A 41 12.32 -3.78 -7.53
C GLU A 41 13.00 -4.76 -8.49
N ASN A 42 12.82 -4.54 -9.80
CA ASN A 42 13.38 -5.39 -10.86
C ASN A 42 12.96 -6.87 -10.77
N GLU A 43 11.81 -7.18 -10.18
CA GLU A 43 11.36 -8.58 -10.01
C GLU A 43 11.13 -9.31 -11.34
N ASN A 44 10.85 -8.58 -12.43
CA ASN A 44 10.47 -9.16 -13.73
C ASN A 44 11.61 -9.18 -14.78
N VAL A 45 12.84 -8.86 -14.42
CA VAL A 45 13.98 -8.79 -15.36
C VAL A 45 14.21 -10.12 -16.08
N SER A 46 13.97 -11.25 -15.44
CA SER A 46 14.14 -12.58 -16.01
C SER A 46 12.87 -13.15 -16.67
N GLY A 47 11.78 -12.37 -16.77
CA GLY A 47 10.48 -12.83 -17.25
C GLY A 47 9.68 -13.69 -16.27
N THR A 48 10.28 -14.11 -15.17
CA THR A 48 9.60 -14.78 -14.04
C THR A 48 9.84 -13.95 -12.79
N PRO A 49 8.79 -13.54 -12.04
CA PRO A 49 8.95 -12.74 -10.85
C PRO A 49 9.93 -13.37 -9.87
N THR A 50 11.00 -12.66 -9.54
CA THR A 50 12.09 -13.17 -8.71
C THR A 50 12.63 -12.04 -7.84
N LEU A 51 12.66 -12.24 -6.51
CA LEU A 51 13.25 -11.28 -5.59
C LEU A 51 14.76 -11.16 -5.85
N GLN A 52 15.21 -9.93 -6.06
CA GLN A 52 16.62 -9.65 -6.37
C GLN A 52 17.47 -9.73 -5.08
N PRO A 53 18.74 -10.17 -5.17
CA PRO A 53 19.61 -10.31 -4.00
C PRO A 53 19.73 -9.03 -3.17
N GLU A 54 19.84 -7.87 -3.83
CA GLU A 54 19.98 -6.58 -3.18
C GLU A 54 18.72 -6.18 -2.41
N ALA A 55 17.53 -6.51 -2.97
CA ALA A 55 16.25 -6.26 -2.31
C ALA A 55 16.04 -7.20 -1.11
N ILE A 56 16.48 -8.46 -1.23
CA ILE A 56 16.50 -9.42 -0.12
C ILE A 56 17.38 -8.89 1.01
N GLU A 57 18.60 -8.45 0.73
CA GLU A 57 19.51 -7.95 1.78
C GLU A 57 18.99 -6.68 2.46
N ARG A 58 18.41 -5.73 1.69
CA ARG A 58 17.71 -4.57 2.28
C ARG A 58 16.59 -5.00 3.22
N THR A 59 15.84 -6.03 2.83
CA THR A 59 14.74 -6.56 3.63
C THR A 59 15.25 -7.23 4.92
N LEU A 60 16.29 -8.04 4.83
CA LEU A 60 16.90 -8.67 6.00
C LEU A 60 17.47 -7.63 6.96
N THR A 61 18.09 -6.58 6.44
CA THR A 61 18.60 -5.46 7.25
C THR A 61 17.47 -4.75 8.00
N ALA A 62 16.33 -4.48 7.32
CA ALA A 62 15.15 -3.91 7.96
C ALA A 62 14.57 -4.84 9.04
N LEU A 63 14.47 -6.13 8.75
CA LEU A 63 13.97 -7.10 9.72
C LEU A 63 14.90 -7.27 10.94
N ARG A 64 16.24 -7.19 10.75
CA ARG A 64 17.22 -7.17 11.86
C ARG A 64 17.01 -5.94 12.76
N SER A 65 16.76 -4.76 12.16
CA SER A 65 16.49 -3.55 12.94
C SER A 65 15.19 -3.66 13.75
N PHE A 66 14.15 -4.28 13.18
CA PHE A 66 12.90 -4.54 13.89
C PHE A 66 13.09 -5.55 15.01
N LYS A 67 13.87 -6.60 14.76
CA LYS A 67 14.21 -7.62 15.75
C LYS A 67 14.90 -7.01 16.97
N ALA A 68 15.85 -6.12 16.76
CA ALA A 68 16.53 -5.43 17.86
C ALA A 68 15.58 -4.64 18.77
N VAL A 69 14.42 -4.21 18.24
CA VAL A 69 13.39 -3.51 19.03
C VAL A 69 12.48 -4.52 19.74
N TYR A 70 11.90 -5.46 19.01
CA TYR A 70 10.90 -6.35 19.61
C TYR A 70 11.50 -7.39 20.58
N ASP A 71 12.77 -7.78 20.42
CA ASP A 71 13.46 -8.69 21.37
C ASP A 71 13.62 -8.07 22.78
N THR A 72 13.49 -6.75 22.91
CA THR A 72 13.56 -6.09 24.23
C THR A 72 12.25 -6.12 25.01
N LEU A 73 11.16 -6.56 24.37
CA LEU A 73 9.82 -6.47 24.94
C LEU A 73 9.41 -7.78 25.63
N PRO A 74 8.95 -7.69 26.89
CA PRO A 74 8.44 -8.87 27.58
C PRO A 74 7.02 -9.23 27.07
N ASN A 75 6.63 -10.49 27.21
CA ASN A 75 5.29 -10.99 26.85
C ASN A 75 4.85 -10.56 25.45
N LEU A 76 5.72 -10.81 24.47
CA LEU A 76 5.50 -10.42 23.09
C LEU A 76 4.79 -11.53 22.31
N ASN A 77 3.66 -11.18 21.70
CA ASN A 77 3.05 -11.93 20.60
C ASN A 77 3.45 -11.29 19.27
N LEU A 78 4.17 -12.03 18.44
CA LEU A 78 4.68 -11.54 17.15
C LEU A 78 3.98 -12.25 16.00
N THR A 79 3.43 -11.47 15.08
CA THR A 79 2.92 -11.93 13.79
C THR A 79 3.66 -11.23 12.67
N ALA A 80 4.19 -11.99 11.72
CA ALA A 80 4.84 -11.42 10.55
C ALA A 80 4.22 -11.96 9.27
N VAL A 81 3.77 -11.06 8.41
CA VAL A 81 3.14 -11.40 7.14
C VAL A 81 3.91 -10.82 5.96
N ALA A 82 3.87 -11.51 4.83
CA ALA A 82 4.39 -11.05 3.55
C ALA A 82 3.32 -11.13 2.48
N THR A 83 3.33 -10.17 1.57
CA THR A 83 2.26 -9.97 0.60
C THR A 83 2.72 -10.15 -0.85
N ALA A 84 2.25 -9.35 -1.77
CA ALA A 84 2.30 -9.56 -3.22
C ALA A 84 3.69 -9.89 -3.79
N ALA A 85 4.77 -9.18 -3.43
CA ALA A 85 6.10 -9.43 -3.98
C ALA A 85 6.59 -10.84 -3.59
N THR A 86 6.50 -11.17 -2.29
CA THR A 86 6.90 -12.49 -1.80
C THR A 86 6.00 -13.59 -2.36
N ARG A 87 4.68 -13.33 -2.44
CA ARG A 87 3.67 -14.30 -2.93
C ARG A 87 3.93 -14.73 -4.38
N LYS A 88 4.35 -13.79 -5.25
CA LYS A 88 4.62 -14.05 -6.67
C LYS A 88 6.00 -14.64 -6.94
N ALA A 89 6.93 -14.49 -6.03
CA ALA A 89 8.33 -14.77 -6.27
C ALA A 89 8.64 -16.25 -6.48
N SER A 90 9.34 -16.57 -7.56
CA SER A 90 9.81 -17.93 -7.87
C SER A 90 10.79 -18.46 -6.82
N ASN A 91 11.55 -17.58 -6.18
CA ASN A 91 12.51 -17.88 -5.10
C ASN A 91 11.93 -17.68 -3.69
N GLN A 92 10.58 -17.59 -3.55
CA GLN A 92 9.89 -17.42 -2.28
C GLN A 92 10.39 -18.36 -1.18
N LYS A 93 10.40 -19.66 -1.46
CA LYS A 93 10.81 -20.68 -0.46
C LYS A 93 12.23 -20.46 0.06
N LYS A 94 13.15 -20.08 -0.83
CA LYS A 94 14.54 -19.78 -0.47
C LYS A 94 14.62 -18.55 0.42
N PHE A 95 13.90 -17.49 0.07
CA PHE A 95 13.83 -16.25 0.85
C PHE A 95 13.25 -16.50 2.26
N LEU A 96 12.11 -17.21 2.36
CA LEU A 96 11.50 -17.51 3.66
C LEU A 96 12.44 -18.36 4.54
N LYS A 97 13.13 -19.35 3.95
CA LYS A 97 14.12 -20.14 4.66
C LYS A 97 15.29 -19.28 5.17
N GLN A 98 15.71 -18.30 4.39
CA GLN A 98 16.78 -17.39 4.79
C GLN A 98 16.32 -16.50 5.97
N VAL A 99 15.12 -15.90 5.89
CA VAL A 99 14.54 -15.14 7.01
C VAL A 99 14.46 -15.97 8.27
N LYS A 100 13.97 -17.21 8.18
CA LYS A 100 13.86 -18.12 9.33
C LYS A 100 15.23 -18.47 9.91
N SER A 101 16.22 -18.79 9.06
CA SER A 101 17.53 -19.21 9.53
C SER A 101 18.35 -18.07 10.14
N GLU A 102 18.23 -16.84 9.63
CA GLU A 102 19.01 -15.70 10.11
C GLU A 102 18.36 -14.96 11.29
N LEU A 103 17.02 -14.95 11.35
CA LEU A 103 16.30 -14.11 12.29
C LEU A 103 15.39 -14.86 13.25
N ASP A 104 15.26 -16.18 13.05
CA ASP A 104 14.27 -17.03 13.73
C ASP A 104 12.84 -16.46 13.63
N LEU A 105 12.55 -15.80 12.49
CA LEU A 105 11.27 -15.18 12.22
C LEU A 105 10.45 -16.04 11.25
N ASP A 106 9.25 -16.44 11.67
CA ASP A 106 8.28 -17.09 10.79
C ASP A 106 7.50 -16.01 10.03
N LEU A 107 7.76 -15.94 8.73
CA LEU A 107 7.12 -14.98 7.84
C LEU A 107 6.03 -15.70 7.02
N GLU A 108 4.77 -15.45 7.35
CA GLU A 108 3.62 -16.05 6.67
C GLU A 108 3.31 -15.29 5.37
N VAL A 109 3.21 -16.02 4.26
CA VAL A 109 2.78 -15.44 2.99
C VAL A 109 1.26 -15.53 2.87
N ILE A 110 0.57 -14.41 3.04
CA ILE A 110 -0.88 -14.37 3.03
C ILE A 110 -1.46 -14.25 1.60
N PRO A 111 -2.61 -14.90 1.31
CA PRO A 111 -3.38 -14.65 0.10
C PRO A 111 -3.81 -13.19 -0.01
N GLY A 112 -3.96 -12.68 -1.24
CA GLY A 112 -4.43 -11.30 -1.45
C GLY A 112 -5.84 -11.04 -0.92
N THR A 113 -6.70 -12.07 -0.91
CA THR A 113 -8.02 -12.00 -0.28
C THR A 113 -7.96 -11.85 1.24
N THR A 114 -6.98 -12.46 1.89
CA THR A 114 -6.73 -12.28 3.32
C THR A 114 -6.21 -10.88 3.61
N GLU A 115 -5.32 -10.35 2.76
CA GLU A 115 -4.84 -8.96 2.81
C GLU A 115 -6.03 -8.00 2.73
N ALA A 116 -6.89 -8.13 1.71
CA ALA A 116 -8.12 -7.35 1.57
C ALA A 116 -9.07 -7.44 2.78
N TYR A 117 -9.16 -8.62 3.39
CA TYR A 117 -9.99 -8.82 4.57
C TYR A 117 -9.41 -8.10 5.80
N TYR A 118 -8.10 -8.10 5.99
CA TYR A 118 -7.46 -7.36 7.08
C TYR A 118 -7.59 -5.86 6.91
N ASP A 119 -7.50 -5.35 5.68
CA ASP A 119 -7.76 -3.94 5.38
C ASP A 119 -9.21 -3.56 5.70
N TYR A 120 -10.16 -4.42 5.34
CA TYR A 120 -11.56 -4.24 5.70
C TYR A 120 -11.73 -4.15 7.24
N LEU A 121 -11.13 -5.06 8.00
CA LEU A 121 -11.19 -5.01 9.47
C LEU A 121 -10.61 -3.71 10.01
N GLY A 122 -9.50 -3.24 9.42
CA GLY A 122 -8.91 -1.94 9.76
C GLY A 122 -9.88 -0.78 9.52
N VAL A 123 -10.55 -0.76 8.38
CA VAL A 123 -11.51 0.29 8.02
C VAL A 123 -12.72 0.29 8.96
N ILE A 124 -13.36 -0.86 9.16
CA ILE A 124 -14.62 -0.90 9.91
C ILE A 124 -14.44 -0.63 11.40
N ASN A 125 -13.24 -0.90 11.94
CA ASN A 125 -12.93 -0.61 13.34
C ASN A 125 -12.40 0.80 13.59
N THR A 126 -12.06 1.55 12.53
CA THR A 126 -11.45 2.88 12.66
C THR A 126 -12.27 4.01 12.06
N LEU A 127 -13.14 3.71 11.08
CA LEU A 127 -13.95 4.71 10.39
C LEU A 127 -15.44 4.54 10.69
N PRO A 128 -16.18 5.64 10.89
CA PRO A 128 -17.62 5.60 11.09
C PRO A 128 -18.36 5.40 9.75
N THR A 129 -18.02 4.37 8.99
CA THR A 129 -18.65 4.05 7.71
C THR A 129 -19.09 2.59 7.70
N THR A 130 -20.32 2.37 7.25
CA THR A 130 -20.90 1.03 7.14
C THR A 130 -21.17 0.62 5.70
N ASN A 131 -21.11 1.58 4.78
CA ASN A 131 -21.34 1.35 3.35
C ASN A 131 -20.31 2.13 2.55
N CYS A 132 -19.40 1.43 1.87
CA CYS A 132 -18.38 2.04 1.04
C CYS A 132 -17.75 1.01 0.10
N VAL A 133 -17.04 1.50 -0.90
CA VAL A 133 -16.02 0.72 -1.61
C VAL A 133 -14.67 1.07 -1.00
N MET A 134 -13.92 0.09 -0.56
CA MET A 134 -12.55 0.27 -0.07
C MET A 134 -11.56 -0.11 -1.18
N VAL A 135 -10.50 0.69 -1.30
CA VAL A 135 -9.38 0.47 -2.23
C VAL A 135 -8.08 0.66 -1.46
N ASP A 136 -7.28 -0.39 -1.32
CA ASP A 136 -5.88 -0.25 -0.91
C ASP A 136 -4.96 -0.40 -2.12
N THR A 137 -4.18 0.64 -2.39
CA THR A 137 -3.20 0.62 -3.46
C THR A 137 -1.81 0.41 -2.88
N GLY A 138 -1.38 -0.85 -2.93
CA GLY A 138 -0.05 -1.26 -2.52
C GLY A 138 1.02 -1.05 -3.59
N GLY A 139 2.21 -1.65 -3.39
CA GLY A 139 3.28 -1.64 -4.39
C GLY A 139 3.07 -2.65 -5.51
N GLY A 140 2.60 -3.85 -5.20
CA GLY A 140 2.48 -4.97 -6.14
C GLY A 140 1.07 -5.53 -6.32
N SER A 141 0.11 -5.07 -5.52
CA SER A 141 -1.31 -5.44 -5.57
C SER A 141 -2.21 -4.26 -5.26
N CYS A 142 -3.50 -4.42 -5.55
CA CYS A 142 -4.56 -3.48 -5.21
C CYS A 142 -5.75 -4.28 -4.70
N GLU A 143 -6.11 -4.05 -3.45
CA GLU A 143 -7.21 -4.71 -2.78
C GLU A 143 -8.47 -3.87 -2.92
N LEU A 144 -9.58 -4.54 -3.30
CA LEU A 144 -10.90 -3.93 -3.41
C LEU A 144 -11.87 -4.68 -2.51
N VAL A 145 -12.66 -3.93 -1.74
CA VAL A 145 -13.70 -4.52 -0.89
C VAL A 145 -14.99 -3.70 -1.00
N LEU A 146 -16.09 -4.36 -1.29
CA LEU A 146 -17.42 -3.78 -1.16
C LEU A 146 -17.93 -4.02 0.26
N ILE A 147 -18.13 -2.97 1.02
CA ILE A 147 -18.66 -3.01 2.38
C ILE A 147 -20.10 -2.52 2.34
N VAL A 148 -21.03 -3.37 2.84
CA VAL A 148 -22.45 -3.05 2.95
C VAL A 148 -22.95 -3.46 4.33
N ASN A 149 -23.60 -2.54 5.03
CA ASN A 149 -24.06 -2.72 6.41
C ASN A 149 -22.93 -3.20 7.36
N GLY A 150 -21.75 -2.66 7.19
CA GLY A 150 -20.60 -3.00 8.00
C GLY A 150 -19.97 -4.36 7.70
N GLN A 151 -20.39 -5.05 6.65
CA GLN A 151 -19.87 -6.38 6.29
C GLN A 151 -19.20 -6.34 4.91
N ALA A 152 -18.06 -7.00 4.79
CA ALA A 152 -17.44 -7.26 3.49
C ALA A 152 -18.35 -8.22 2.70
N LYS A 153 -18.93 -7.75 1.62
CA LYS A 153 -19.79 -8.53 0.73
C LYS A 153 -19.00 -9.16 -0.41
N GLU A 154 -18.10 -8.39 -0.97
CA GLU A 154 -17.22 -8.82 -2.05
C GLU A 154 -15.82 -8.31 -1.74
N LEU A 155 -14.81 -9.09 -2.08
CA LEU A 155 -13.42 -8.70 -1.96
C LEU A 155 -12.56 -9.37 -3.03
N ILE A 156 -11.55 -8.66 -3.49
CA ILE A 156 -10.58 -9.15 -4.48
C ILE A 156 -9.24 -8.44 -4.28
N SER A 157 -8.16 -9.14 -4.60
CA SER A 157 -6.84 -8.54 -4.79
C SER A 157 -6.46 -8.61 -6.26
N LEU A 158 -6.26 -7.46 -6.87
CA LEU A 158 -5.81 -7.33 -8.25
C LEU A 158 -4.28 -7.34 -8.31
N PRO A 159 -3.66 -7.99 -9.30
CA PRO A 159 -2.20 -8.12 -9.41
C PRO A 159 -1.55 -6.85 -9.99
N ILE A 160 -2.00 -5.67 -9.54
CA ILE A 160 -1.45 -4.36 -9.92
C ILE A 160 -1.23 -3.53 -8.68
N GLY A 161 -0.18 -2.74 -8.69
CA GLY A 161 0.11 -1.77 -7.64
C GLY A 161 1.04 -0.69 -8.18
N ALA A 162 1.40 0.25 -7.34
CA ALA A 162 2.19 1.41 -7.72
C ALA A 162 3.52 1.03 -8.40
N VAL A 163 4.26 0.07 -7.85
CA VAL A 163 5.55 -0.38 -8.39
C VAL A 163 5.34 -1.17 -9.68
N SER A 164 4.45 -2.17 -9.65
CA SER A 164 4.23 -3.05 -10.80
C SER A 164 3.69 -2.32 -12.04
N LEU A 165 2.85 -1.29 -11.87
CA LEU A 165 2.41 -0.44 -12.98
C LEU A 165 3.54 0.37 -13.59
N SER A 166 4.43 0.89 -12.75
CA SER A 166 5.57 1.65 -13.25
C SER A 166 6.51 0.85 -14.10
N GLU A 167 6.91 -0.28 -13.56
CA GLU A 167 7.81 -1.15 -14.27
C GLU A 167 7.20 -1.62 -15.61
N LYS A 168 5.89 -1.94 -15.56
CA LYS A 168 5.19 -2.45 -16.76
C LYS A 168 5.05 -1.41 -17.89
N PHE A 169 4.88 -0.14 -17.53
CA PHE A 169 4.57 0.94 -18.51
C PHE A 169 5.64 2.04 -18.53
N ASP A 170 6.82 1.78 -17.94
CA ASP A 170 7.93 2.74 -17.85
C ASP A 170 7.48 4.14 -17.39
N LEU A 171 6.82 4.17 -16.22
CA LEU A 171 6.30 5.41 -15.64
C LEU A 171 7.26 6.03 -14.61
N SER A 172 8.56 5.71 -14.63
CA SER A 172 9.51 6.10 -13.59
C SER A 172 9.97 7.56 -13.71
N ASP A 173 10.34 8.00 -14.90
CA ASP A 173 10.82 9.36 -15.19
C ASP A 173 9.92 10.07 -16.20
N GLY A 174 10.39 10.78 -17.15
CA GLY A 174 9.57 11.52 -18.09
C GLY A 174 8.48 10.65 -18.74
N ILE A 175 7.26 10.70 -18.22
CA ILE A 175 6.14 9.84 -18.64
C ILE A 175 5.69 10.23 -20.04
N ALA A 176 5.87 9.33 -21.00
CA ALA A 176 5.35 9.51 -22.34
C ALA A 176 3.82 9.36 -22.35
N ALA A 177 3.12 10.22 -23.08
CA ALA A 177 1.66 10.22 -23.14
C ALA A 177 1.07 8.88 -23.60
N ASN A 178 1.73 8.19 -24.54
CA ASN A 178 1.33 6.88 -25.02
C ASN A 178 1.44 5.79 -23.93
N GLU A 179 2.47 5.84 -23.07
CA GLU A 179 2.64 4.88 -21.97
C GLU A 179 1.62 5.14 -20.87
N LEU A 180 1.37 6.41 -20.56
CA LEU A 180 0.29 6.79 -19.64
C LEU A 180 -1.07 6.29 -20.13
N PHE A 181 -1.38 6.49 -21.42
CA PHE A 181 -2.65 6.02 -22.01
C PHE A 181 -2.77 4.49 -21.96
N LYS A 182 -1.69 3.75 -22.27
CA LYS A 182 -1.67 2.30 -22.15
C LYS A 182 -1.92 1.85 -20.71
N ALA A 183 -1.28 2.48 -19.75
CA ALA A 183 -1.45 2.18 -18.34
C ALA A 183 -2.88 2.43 -17.88
N MET A 184 -3.47 3.59 -18.22
CA MET A 184 -4.87 3.92 -17.91
C MET A 184 -5.83 2.88 -18.52
N THR A 185 -5.68 2.58 -19.82
CA THR A 185 -6.50 1.58 -20.52
C THR A 185 -6.38 0.19 -19.86
N PHE A 186 -5.18 -0.18 -19.43
CA PHE A 186 -4.95 -1.44 -18.75
C PHE A 186 -5.67 -1.50 -17.40
N VAL A 187 -5.56 -0.43 -16.61
CA VAL A 187 -6.24 -0.32 -15.30
C VAL A 187 -7.75 -0.34 -15.49
N ASP A 188 -8.29 0.45 -16.43
CA ASP A 188 -9.73 0.47 -16.73
C ASP A 188 -10.27 -0.91 -17.12
N LYS A 189 -9.56 -1.64 -17.99
CA LYS A 189 -9.95 -3.01 -18.35
C LYS A 189 -9.98 -3.93 -17.13
N LEU A 190 -8.99 -3.80 -16.24
CA LEU A 190 -8.89 -4.64 -15.06
C LEU A 190 -10.01 -4.33 -14.05
N PHE A 191 -10.28 -3.06 -13.78
CA PHE A 191 -11.39 -2.67 -12.89
C PHE A 191 -12.75 -3.04 -13.49
N ASN A 192 -12.95 -2.85 -14.79
CA ASN A 192 -14.18 -3.26 -15.48
C ASN A 192 -14.41 -4.78 -15.47
N SER A 193 -13.37 -5.59 -15.29
CA SER A 193 -13.51 -7.04 -15.11
C SER A 193 -14.06 -7.44 -13.73
N VAL A 194 -14.02 -6.53 -12.78
CA VAL A 194 -14.57 -6.73 -11.42
C VAL A 194 -16.06 -6.39 -11.44
N TRP A 195 -16.88 -7.38 -11.81
CA TRP A 195 -18.29 -7.22 -12.13
C TRP A 195 -19.12 -6.58 -11.01
N TRP A 196 -18.75 -6.79 -9.75
CA TRP A 196 -19.50 -6.31 -8.59
C TRP A 196 -19.20 -4.84 -8.25
N LEU A 197 -18.17 -4.20 -8.82
CA LEU A 197 -17.87 -2.78 -8.57
C LEU A 197 -19.06 -1.87 -8.90
N ARG A 198 -19.90 -2.26 -9.86
CA ARG A 198 -21.16 -1.56 -10.16
C ARG A 198 -22.11 -1.47 -8.97
N ASN A 199 -22.05 -2.41 -8.02
CA ASN A 199 -22.85 -2.41 -6.80
C ASN A 199 -22.39 -1.34 -5.80
N GLY A 200 -21.18 -0.80 -6.00
CA GLY A 200 -20.60 0.30 -5.22
C GLY A 200 -20.89 1.69 -5.79
N LEU A 201 -21.64 1.81 -6.89
CA LEU A 201 -22.00 3.12 -7.45
C LEU A 201 -22.73 3.96 -6.39
N ASN A 202 -22.33 5.23 -6.28
CA ASN A 202 -22.82 6.19 -5.30
C ASN A 202 -22.46 5.90 -3.84
N LEU A 203 -21.66 4.88 -3.55
CA LEU A 203 -21.08 4.69 -2.22
C LEU A 203 -19.81 5.54 -2.05
N PRO A 204 -19.49 5.97 -0.83
CA PRO A 204 -18.20 6.58 -0.54
C PRO A 204 -17.04 5.64 -0.92
N LEU A 205 -15.96 6.21 -1.46
CA LEU A 205 -14.72 5.51 -1.70
C LEU A 205 -13.77 5.74 -0.53
N VAL A 206 -13.31 4.67 0.11
CA VAL A 206 -12.29 4.69 1.16
C VAL A 206 -10.97 4.25 0.56
N CYS A 207 -10.03 5.18 0.44
CA CYS A 207 -8.73 4.92 -0.17
C CYS A 207 -7.64 4.75 0.90
N LEU A 208 -6.98 3.61 0.90
CA LEU A 208 -5.83 3.29 1.74
C LEU A 208 -4.53 3.34 0.95
N GLY A 209 -3.42 3.15 1.63
CA GLY A 209 -2.08 3.08 1.03
C GLY A 209 -1.34 4.41 0.94
N GLY A 210 -0.05 4.33 0.59
CA GLY A 210 0.87 5.48 0.55
C GLY A 210 0.53 6.46 -0.56
N SER A 211 0.22 5.95 -1.73
CA SER A 211 -0.13 6.73 -2.92
C SER A 211 -1.38 7.59 -2.68
N ASN A 212 -2.43 6.99 -2.13
CA ASN A 212 -3.67 7.69 -1.81
C ASN A 212 -3.48 8.78 -0.73
N ARG A 213 -2.65 8.51 0.29
CA ARG A 213 -2.28 9.54 1.27
C ARG A 213 -1.53 10.71 0.64
N THR A 214 -0.75 10.46 -0.39
CA THR A 214 -0.04 11.54 -1.09
C THR A 214 -0.99 12.39 -1.92
N LEU A 215 -1.96 11.80 -2.60
CA LEU A 215 -3.04 12.55 -3.27
C LEU A 215 -3.77 13.46 -2.28
N ALA A 216 -4.11 12.95 -1.10
CA ALA A 216 -4.72 13.76 -0.05
C ALA A 216 -3.82 14.92 0.40
N LYS A 217 -2.49 14.72 0.50
CA LYS A 217 -1.54 15.80 0.82
C LYS A 217 -1.48 16.87 -0.28
N ILE A 218 -1.46 16.46 -1.54
CA ILE A 218 -1.46 17.39 -2.69
C ILE A 218 -2.72 18.25 -2.67
N ASN A 219 -3.87 17.62 -2.54
CA ASN A 219 -5.15 18.32 -2.52
C ASN A 219 -5.25 19.33 -1.37
N ARG A 220 -4.84 18.94 -0.15
CA ARG A 220 -4.81 19.85 1.00
C ARG A 220 -3.92 21.08 0.77
N ARG A 221 -2.78 20.91 0.13
CA ARG A 221 -1.88 22.03 -0.17
C ARG A 221 -2.47 23.02 -1.16
N LYS A 222 -3.23 22.54 -2.14
CA LYS A 222 -3.96 23.39 -3.09
C LYS A 222 -5.08 24.20 -2.42
N SER A 223 -5.61 23.72 -1.32
CA SER A 223 -6.77 24.31 -0.63
C SER A 223 -6.40 25.27 0.50
N ASP A 224 -5.17 25.80 0.57
CA ASP A 224 -4.67 26.75 1.58
C ASP A 224 -4.94 26.35 3.06
N PHE A 225 -5.09 25.08 3.34
CA PHE A 225 -5.22 24.60 4.72
C PHE A 225 -3.88 24.77 5.46
N LEU A 226 -3.81 25.80 6.31
CA LEU A 226 -2.62 26.15 7.11
C LEU A 226 -2.22 25.09 8.14
N ASN A 227 -3.03 24.06 8.37
CA ASN A 227 -2.76 23.06 9.41
C ASN A 227 -2.19 21.79 8.77
N PHE A 228 -0.87 21.61 8.85
CA PHE A 228 -0.12 20.51 8.23
C PHE A 228 -0.24 19.17 8.97
N ALA A 229 -0.81 19.14 10.18
CA ALA A 229 -1.07 17.87 10.85
C ALA A 229 -2.11 17.09 10.05
N ALA A 230 -1.71 15.90 9.58
CA ALA A 230 -2.62 15.06 8.82
C ALA A 230 -3.72 14.52 9.75
N PRO A 231 -5.00 14.85 9.52
CA PRO A 231 -6.07 14.17 10.23
C PRO A 231 -6.01 12.68 9.88
N PRO A 232 -6.41 11.79 10.78
CA PRO A 232 -6.44 10.35 10.51
C PRO A 232 -7.34 10.01 9.31
N VAL A 233 -8.32 10.85 9.01
CA VAL A 233 -9.21 10.72 7.86
C VAL A 233 -9.29 12.05 7.14
N TYR A 234 -9.05 12.02 5.82
CA TYR A 234 -9.21 13.17 4.95
C TYR A 234 -10.29 12.90 3.91
N ARG A 235 -11.33 13.76 3.84
CA ARG A 235 -12.33 13.71 2.80
C ARG A 235 -11.90 14.55 1.61
N LEU A 236 -11.62 13.88 0.51
CA LEU A 236 -11.39 14.51 -0.77
C LEU A 236 -12.75 14.64 -1.47
N ARG A 237 -13.18 15.87 -1.73
CA ARG A 237 -14.28 16.11 -2.66
C ARG A 237 -13.65 16.29 -4.03
N LEU A 238 -13.92 15.37 -4.94
CA LEU A 238 -13.53 15.57 -6.34
C LEU A 238 -14.39 16.71 -6.89
N PRO A 239 -13.79 17.85 -7.28
CA PRO A 239 -14.52 18.83 -8.07
C PRO A 239 -14.85 18.17 -9.41
N SER A 240 -16.05 18.39 -9.89
CA SER A 240 -16.57 17.81 -11.14
C SER A 240 -15.79 18.18 -12.42
N THR A 241 -14.70 18.93 -12.32
CA THR A 241 -14.00 19.51 -13.49
C THR A 241 -12.48 19.55 -13.39
N HIS A 242 -11.87 19.01 -12.32
CA HIS A 242 -10.41 19.11 -12.14
C HIS A 242 -9.79 17.76 -11.89
N ASP A 243 -8.97 17.30 -12.83
CA ASP A 243 -8.17 16.11 -12.67
C ASP A 243 -6.86 16.45 -11.93
N PRO A 244 -6.68 16.04 -10.67
CA PRO A 244 -5.45 16.32 -9.93
C PRO A 244 -4.21 15.68 -10.58
N VAL A 245 -4.38 14.72 -11.46
CA VAL A 245 -3.31 14.08 -12.23
C VAL A 245 -2.79 15.00 -13.33
N ALA A 246 -3.69 15.77 -13.98
CA ALA A 246 -3.31 16.71 -15.02
C ALA A 246 -2.35 17.81 -14.53
N ASP A 247 -2.44 18.20 -13.26
CA ASP A 247 -1.59 19.22 -12.67
C ASP A 247 -0.17 18.74 -12.31
N VAL A 248 0.00 17.43 -12.18
CA VAL A 248 1.28 16.84 -11.75
C VAL A 248 2.03 16.23 -12.93
N ALA A 249 1.31 15.71 -13.94
CA ALA A 249 1.89 15.04 -15.10
C ALA A 249 2.94 15.87 -15.90
N PRO A 250 2.78 17.19 -16.12
CA PRO A 250 3.74 17.98 -16.90
C PRO A 250 5.01 18.37 -16.16
N SER A 251 5.10 18.13 -14.83
CA SER A 251 6.27 18.61 -14.07
C SER A 251 7.47 17.70 -14.23
N ALA A 252 8.62 18.29 -14.64
CA ALA A 252 9.90 17.60 -14.64
C ALA A 252 10.31 17.16 -13.22
N PRO A 253 11.19 16.14 -13.05
CA PRO A 253 11.61 15.65 -11.74
C PRO A 253 12.06 16.75 -10.77
N ALA A 254 12.81 17.74 -11.25
CA ALA A 254 13.25 18.88 -10.45
C ALA A 254 12.12 19.83 -10.02
N GLY A 255 11.12 20.04 -10.87
CA GLY A 255 9.94 20.85 -10.52
C GLY A 255 9.02 20.16 -9.52
N ARG A 256 9.00 18.85 -9.54
CA ARG A 256 8.25 18.02 -8.59
C ARG A 256 8.82 18.06 -7.16
N ALA A 257 10.13 18.16 -7.03
CA ALA A 257 10.80 18.34 -5.73
C ALA A 257 10.47 19.67 -5.06
N LEU A 258 10.08 20.69 -5.84
CA LEU A 258 9.65 22.01 -5.33
C LEU A 258 8.25 21.99 -4.72
N LEU A 259 7.42 20.98 -4.99
CA LEU A 259 6.19 20.74 -4.26
C LEU A 259 6.56 20.16 -2.89
N SER A 260 6.98 21.05 -1.99
CA SER A 260 7.64 20.74 -0.72
C SER A 260 6.98 19.64 0.11
N GLY A 261 7.76 18.68 0.58
CA GLY A 261 7.36 17.59 1.49
C GLY A 261 6.86 16.35 0.79
N MET A 262 7.26 16.14 -0.44
CA MET A 262 7.03 14.92 -1.16
C MET A 262 8.35 14.15 -1.23
N ASP A 263 8.29 12.85 -0.95
CA ASP A 263 9.41 11.96 -1.20
C ASP A 263 9.76 11.98 -2.70
N THR A 264 11.03 11.85 -3.01
CA THR A 264 11.55 11.89 -4.39
C THR A 264 11.06 10.74 -5.28
N ASP A 265 10.36 9.77 -4.72
CA ASP A 265 9.83 8.60 -5.45
C ASP A 265 8.42 8.83 -6.01
N TRP A 266 8.32 9.83 -6.84
CA TRP A 266 7.06 10.30 -7.46
C TRP A 266 6.45 9.35 -8.46
N SER A 267 7.27 8.55 -9.07
CA SER A 267 6.82 7.54 -10.00
C SER A 267 5.75 6.63 -9.40
N GLN A 268 5.82 6.38 -8.09
CA GLN A 268 4.84 5.56 -7.38
C GLN A 268 3.51 6.27 -7.10
N ILE A 269 3.48 7.59 -7.11
CA ILE A 269 2.28 8.38 -6.81
C ILE A 269 1.32 8.40 -7.97
N PHE A 270 1.83 8.58 -9.18
CA PHE A 270 1.02 8.54 -10.39
C PHE A 270 0.27 7.22 -10.57
N ARG A 271 0.80 6.16 -10.04
CA ARG A 271 0.29 4.82 -10.16
C ARG A 271 -0.86 4.55 -9.22
N GLY A 272 -0.77 5.06 -7.99
CA GLY A 272 -1.87 4.98 -7.04
C GLY A 272 -2.98 6.00 -7.30
N ALA A 273 -2.71 6.97 -8.18
CA ALA A 273 -3.64 8.02 -8.55
C ALA A 273 -4.47 7.72 -9.80
N MET A 274 -4.18 6.63 -10.48
CA MET A 274 -5.06 6.15 -11.54
C MET A 274 -6.35 5.72 -10.91
N SER A 275 -7.27 6.66 -10.89
CA SER A 275 -8.58 6.57 -10.26
C SER A 275 -9.38 5.38 -10.78
N PRO A 276 -10.30 4.85 -9.96
CA PRO A 276 -11.33 3.97 -10.47
C PRO A 276 -12.04 4.66 -11.64
N PRO A 277 -12.57 3.90 -12.59
CA PRO A 277 -13.17 4.44 -13.81
C PRO A 277 -14.16 5.54 -13.45
N SER A 278 -13.99 6.68 -14.11
CA SER A 278 -15.02 7.72 -14.13
C SER A 278 -16.30 7.08 -14.63
N THR A 279 -17.27 7.00 -13.78
CA THR A 279 -18.65 6.58 -14.10
C THR A 279 -19.28 7.53 -15.08
#